data_5ef9cf747026474f047b00cc2af9ddd3
#
_entry.id   5ef9cf747026474f047b00cc2af9ddd3
#
_cell.length_a   1.000
_cell.length_b   1.000
_cell.length_c   1.000
_cell.angle_alpha   90.00
_cell.angle_beta   90.00
_cell.angle_gamma   90.00
#
_symmetry.space_group_name_H-M   'P 1'
#
loop_
_entity.id
_entity.type
_entity.pdbx_description
1 polymer ?
#
loop_
_entity_poly.entity_id
_entity_poly.type
_entity_poly.pdbx_seq_one_letter_code
_entity_poly.pdbx_strand_id
1 'polypeptide(L)'
;MTASNKKGKPPPKIRTYSEEDINQILAIEQQAFPKTAYPKTAFLSYAKRFPDHFVVIEYGEDILGYMIFDTDGHIHSMAVKPTHRRQGLGTMLFMHAARCAKKSLWLEVRSENKGAIAFYKRMGMEVAGRIQSYYGDDDALMMVFDEGKNIPASRHGRP
;
A
#
# COMPACT_ATOMS: atom_id res chain seq x y z
N MET A 1 23.68 -22.22 -16.81
CA MET A 1 22.84 -22.11 -16.11
C MET A 1 22.48 -20.94 -15.29
N THR A 2 23.37 -20.16 -14.82
CA THR A 2 22.95 -18.98 -14.08
C THR A 2 22.15 -18.04 -14.93
N ALA A 3 22.46 -17.94 -16.20
CA ALA A 3 21.70 -17.05 -17.08
C ALA A 3 20.24 -17.46 -17.17
N SER A 4 19.96 -18.75 -17.21
CA SER A 4 18.57 -19.15 -17.29
C SER A 4 17.86 -18.89 -15.97
N ASN A 5 18.57 -19.01 -14.85
CA ASN A 5 17.94 -18.67 -13.58
C ASN A 5 17.56 -17.22 -13.49
N LYS A 6 18.42 -16.35 -14.04
CA LYS A 6 18.13 -14.93 -14.01
C LYS A 6 16.94 -14.59 -14.86
N LYS A 7 16.64 -15.43 -15.84
CA LYS A 7 15.49 -15.19 -16.70
C LYS A 7 14.24 -15.87 -16.18
N GLY A 8 14.34 -16.53 -15.01
CA GLY A 8 13.26 -17.35 -14.52
C GLY A 8 12.04 -16.59 -14.06
N LYS A 9 12.22 -15.32 -13.63
CA LYS A 9 11.10 -14.55 -13.09
C LYS A 9 10.82 -13.35 -13.96
N PRO A 10 9.54 -13.15 -14.30
CA PRO A 10 9.15 -11.92 -14.99
C PRO A 10 9.26 -10.73 -14.02
N PRO A 11 9.21 -9.51 -14.54
CA PRO A 11 9.21 -8.36 -13.64
C PRO A 11 8.00 -8.38 -12.72
N PRO A 12 8.10 -7.75 -11.56
CA PRO A 12 6.95 -7.67 -10.65
C PRO A 12 5.75 -7.05 -11.33
N LYS A 13 4.57 -7.56 -11.02
CA LYS A 13 3.34 -7.01 -11.58
C LYS A 13 2.26 -7.01 -10.53
N ILE A 14 1.29 -6.11 -10.70
CA ILE A 14 0.14 -6.01 -9.81
C ILE A 14 -1.00 -6.84 -10.41
N ARG A 15 -1.66 -7.61 -9.55
CA ARG A 15 -2.90 -8.31 -9.89
C ARG A 15 -3.81 -8.34 -8.68
N THR A 16 -5.06 -8.71 -8.88
CA THR A 16 -5.98 -8.84 -7.77
C THR A 16 -5.59 -10.04 -6.89
N TYR A 17 -5.97 -9.93 -5.63
CA TYR A 17 -5.76 -10.98 -4.63
C TYR A 17 -6.47 -12.28 -5.02
N SER A 18 -5.86 -13.38 -4.68
CA SER A 18 -6.44 -14.71 -4.77
C SER A 18 -6.29 -15.41 -3.41
N GLU A 19 -7.18 -16.35 -3.11
CA GLU A 19 -7.15 -17.05 -1.82
C GLU A 19 -5.80 -17.70 -1.54
N GLU A 20 -5.10 -18.10 -2.58
CA GLU A 20 -3.80 -18.75 -2.45
C GLU A 20 -2.73 -17.80 -1.91
N ASP A 21 -2.97 -16.50 -1.96
CA ASP A 21 -2.01 -15.50 -1.53
C ASP A 21 -2.03 -15.26 -0.03
N ILE A 22 -3.05 -15.77 0.67
CA ILE A 22 -3.31 -15.32 2.03
C ILE A 22 -2.14 -15.57 2.99
N ASN A 23 -1.49 -16.71 2.89
CA ASN A 23 -0.40 -17.01 3.82
C ASN A 23 0.78 -16.08 3.62
N GLN A 24 1.10 -15.73 2.38
CA GLN A 24 2.18 -14.80 2.12
C GLN A 24 1.81 -13.38 2.58
N ILE A 25 0.55 -12.99 2.40
CA ILE A 25 0.10 -11.68 2.87
C ILE A 25 0.20 -11.59 4.38
N LEU A 26 -0.23 -12.64 5.08
CA LEU A 26 -0.14 -12.66 6.55
C LEU A 26 1.31 -12.56 7.02
N ALA A 27 2.23 -13.21 6.31
CA ALA A 27 3.63 -13.12 6.66
C ALA A 27 4.17 -11.71 6.47
N ILE A 28 3.80 -11.05 5.36
CA ILE A 28 4.21 -9.68 5.10
C ILE A 28 3.65 -8.76 6.19
N GLU A 29 2.36 -8.95 6.51
CA GLU A 29 1.71 -8.13 7.53
C GLU A 29 2.39 -8.27 8.88
N GLN A 30 2.70 -9.50 9.28
CA GLN A 30 3.35 -9.76 10.55
C GLN A 30 4.75 -9.13 10.60
N GLN A 31 5.48 -9.21 9.50
CA GLN A 31 6.82 -8.64 9.43
C GLN A 31 6.78 -7.10 9.45
N ALA A 32 5.78 -6.54 8.77
CA ALA A 32 5.68 -5.08 8.67
C ALA A 32 5.11 -4.45 9.94
N PHE A 33 4.18 -5.15 10.61
CA PHE A 33 3.46 -4.61 11.76
C PHE A 33 3.42 -5.64 12.88
N PRO A 34 4.58 -5.98 13.47
CA PRO A 34 4.63 -7.10 14.43
C PRO A 34 3.72 -6.94 15.63
N LYS A 35 3.41 -5.71 16.04
CA LYS A 35 2.58 -5.49 17.22
C LYS A 35 1.12 -5.23 16.89
N THR A 36 0.83 -4.90 15.64
CA THR A 36 -0.51 -4.45 15.27
C THR A 36 -1.02 -5.13 14.01
N ALA A 37 -0.44 -6.27 13.65
CA ALA A 37 -0.82 -6.99 12.43
C ALA A 37 -2.30 -7.35 12.46
N TYR A 38 -2.96 -7.16 11.32
CA TYR A 38 -4.35 -7.58 11.17
C TYR A 38 -4.43 -9.10 11.14
N PRO A 39 -5.48 -9.67 11.71
CA PRO A 39 -5.68 -11.11 11.65
C PRO A 39 -6.20 -11.54 10.28
N LYS A 40 -6.13 -12.85 10.02
CA LYS A 40 -6.60 -13.42 8.77
C LYS A 40 -8.04 -13.02 8.47
N THR A 41 -8.90 -12.99 9.49
CA THR A 41 -10.31 -12.66 9.30
C THR A 41 -10.52 -11.28 8.71
N ALA A 42 -9.64 -10.33 9.06
CA ALA A 42 -9.73 -8.99 8.50
C ALA A 42 -9.46 -9.01 7.01
N PHE A 43 -8.43 -9.75 6.58
CA PHE A 43 -8.10 -9.83 5.16
C PHE A 43 -9.18 -10.54 4.37
N LEU A 44 -9.76 -11.59 4.93
CA LEU A 44 -10.86 -12.29 4.26
C LEU A 44 -12.07 -11.36 4.09
N SER A 45 -12.33 -10.54 5.09
CA SER A 45 -13.41 -9.56 5.02
C SER A 45 -13.14 -8.52 3.93
N TYR A 46 -11.90 -8.01 3.87
CA TYR A 46 -11.54 -7.05 2.83
C TYR A 46 -11.65 -7.65 1.44
N ALA A 47 -11.23 -8.91 1.28
CA ALA A 47 -11.33 -9.58 -0.02
C ALA A 47 -12.76 -9.67 -0.50
N LYS A 48 -13.69 -9.87 0.43
CA LYS A 48 -15.10 -9.98 0.12
C LYS A 48 -15.71 -8.62 -0.21
N ARG A 49 -15.28 -7.60 0.53
CA ARG A 49 -15.85 -6.24 0.37
C ARG A 49 -15.28 -5.49 -0.82
N PHE A 50 -14.01 -5.72 -1.14
CA PHE A 50 -13.33 -4.97 -2.20
C PHE A 50 -12.61 -5.92 -3.14
N PRO A 51 -13.35 -6.80 -3.84
CA PRO A 51 -12.70 -7.84 -4.64
C PRO A 51 -11.83 -7.29 -5.78
N ASP A 52 -12.13 -6.10 -6.28
CA ASP A 52 -11.36 -5.52 -7.38
C ASP A 52 -10.25 -4.60 -6.90
N HIS A 53 -10.20 -4.32 -5.62
CA HIS A 53 -9.27 -3.33 -5.08
C HIS A 53 -8.40 -3.88 -3.96
N PHE A 54 -8.38 -5.18 -3.78
CA PHE A 54 -7.40 -5.86 -2.96
C PHE A 54 -6.40 -6.44 -3.94
N VAL A 55 -5.22 -5.83 -4.01
CA VAL A 55 -4.23 -6.19 -5.03
C VAL A 55 -2.93 -6.61 -4.37
N VAL A 56 -2.15 -7.37 -5.11
CA VAL A 56 -0.85 -7.87 -4.65
C VAL A 56 0.19 -7.60 -5.73
N ILE A 57 1.45 -7.53 -5.33
CA ILE A 57 2.57 -7.52 -6.27
C ILE A 57 3.11 -8.93 -6.36
N GLU A 58 3.00 -9.51 -7.53
CA GLU A 58 3.47 -10.86 -7.81
C GLU A 58 4.84 -10.80 -8.46
N TYR A 59 5.74 -11.64 -8.00
CA TYR A 59 7.06 -11.77 -8.58
C TYR A 59 7.39 -13.26 -8.63
N GLY A 60 7.16 -13.89 -9.80
CA GLY A 60 7.21 -15.34 -9.87
C GLY A 60 6.11 -15.92 -8.99
N GLU A 61 6.48 -16.77 -8.07
CA GLU A 61 5.52 -17.36 -7.12
C GLU A 61 5.48 -16.60 -5.81
N ASP A 62 6.24 -15.52 -5.69
CA ASP A 62 6.32 -14.75 -4.47
C ASP A 62 5.39 -13.55 -4.52
N ILE A 63 4.82 -13.23 -3.37
CA ILE A 63 4.09 -11.98 -3.19
C ILE A 63 5.01 -11.04 -2.42
N LEU A 64 5.26 -9.87 -2.99
CA LEU A 64 6.18 -8.91 -2.41
C LEU A 64 5.50 -7.76 -1.69
N GLY A 65 4.18 -7.61 -1.87
CA GLY A 65 3.44 -6.55 -1.21
C GLY A 65 1.97 -6.66 -1.54
N TYR A 66 1.17 -5.87 -0.82
CA TYR A 66 -0.27 -5.82 -1.05
C TYR A 66 -0.80 -4.42 -0.76
N MET A 67 -1.99 -4.15 -1.27
CA MET A 67 -2.71 -2.93 -0.94
C MET A 67 -4.20 -3.22 -1.00
N ILE A 68 -4.95 -2.60 -0.09
CA ILE A 68 -6.41 -2.65 -0.07
C ILE A 68 -6.91 -1.22 -0.08
N PHE A 69 -7.74 -0.88 -1.05
CA PHE A 69 -8.35 0.43 -1.12
C PHE A 69 -9.79 0.28 -1.62
N ASP A 70 -10.57 1.34 -1.55
CA ASP A 70 -11.96 1.27 -2.03
C ASP A 70 -12.19 2.29 -3.14
N THR A 71 -13.39 2.24 -3.70
CA THR A 71 -13.71 3.09 -4.84
C THR A 71 -13.76 4.57 -4.49
N ASP A 72 -13.87 4.90 -3.20
CA ASP A 72 -13.87 6.29 -2.76
C ASP A 72 -12.45 6.82 -2.57
N GLY A 73 -11.44 5.97 -2.75
CA GLY A 73 -10.05 6.39 -2.61
C GLY A 73 -9.46 6.20 -1.23
N HIS A 74 -10.17 5.54 -0.34
CA HIS A 74 -9.65 5.27 1.00
C HIS A 74 -8.68 4.08 0.93
N ILE A 75 -7.44 4.30 1.29
CA ILE A 75 -6.45 3.22 1.40
C ILE A 75 -6.58 2.63 2.79
N HIS A 76 -7.01 1.37 2.85
CA HIS A 76 -7.26 0.69 4.11
C HIS A 76 -6.00 0.07 4.69
N SER A 77 -5.12 -0.44 3.84
CA SER A 77 -3.88 -1.05 4.29
C SER A 77 -2.94 -1.23 3.12
N MET A 78 -1.65 -1.19 3.41
CA MET A 78 -0.62 -1.40 2.41
C MET A 78 0.65 -1.82 3.11
N ALA A 79 1.33 -2.81 2.55
CA ALA A 79 2.64 -3.21 3.07
C ALA A 79 3.48 -3.81 1.97
N VAL A 80 4.78 -3.63 2.08
CA VAL A 80 5.77 -4.24 1.19
C VAL A 80 6.65 -5.13 2.07
N LYS A 81 6.98 -6.30 1.54
CA LYS A 81 7.86 -7.23 2.22
C LYS A 81 9.12 -6.50 2.64
N PRO A 82 9.48 -6.51 3.95
CA PRO A 82 10.58 -5.67 4.43
C PRO A 82 11.90 -5.90 3.71
N THR A 83 12.18 -7.13 3.28
CA THR A 83 13.43 -7.43 2.57
C THR A 83 13.47 -6.87 1.17
N HIS A 84 12.34 -6.38 0.67
CA HIS A 84 12.22 -5.85 -0.69
C HIS A 84 11.86 -4.38 -0.73
N ARG A 85 12.06 -3.67 0.37
CA ARG A 85 11.80 -2.23 0.41
C ARG A 85 12.84 -1.48 -0.38
N ARG A 86 12.53 -0.23 -0.72
CA ARG A 86 13.39 0.68 -1.45
C ARG A 86 13.70 0.20 -2.86
N GLN A 87 12.77 -0.54 -3.44
CA GLN A 87 12.86 -1.01 -4.82
C GLN A 87 11.70 -0.51 -5.66
N GLY A 88 10.95 0.48 -5.15
CA GLY A 88 9.86 1.07 -5.90
C GLY A 88 8.55 0.31 -5.85
N LEU A 89 8.46 -0.75 -5.03
CA LEU A 89 7.23 -1.55 -4.99
C LEU A 89 6.08 -0.81 -4.35
N GLY A 90 6.35 -0.05 -3.28
CA GLY A 90 5.31 0.78 -2.67
C GLY A 90 4.80 1.83 -3.62
N THR A 91 5.70 2.42 -4.42
CA THR A 91 5.31 3.38 -5.43
C THR A 91 4.42 2.73 -6.49
N MET A 92 4.73 1.50 -6.90
CA MET A 92 3.87 0.78 -7.84
C MET A 92 2.45 0.64 -7.31
N LEU A 93 2.32 0.25 -6.04
CA LEU A 93 1.00 0.08 -5.42
C LEU A 93 0.28 1.42 -5.34
N PHE A 94 0.95 2.45 -4.86
CA PHE A 94 0.33 3.76 -4.72
C PHE A 94 -0.16 4.30 -6.07
N MET A 95 0.67 4.19 -7.09
CA MET A 95 0.30 4.67 -8.41
C MET A 95 -0.84 3.87 -9.02
N HIS A 96 -0.90 2.57 -8.71
CA HIS A 96 -2.04 1.77 -9.14
C HIS A 96 -3.33 2.29 -8.53
N ALA A 97 -3.34 2.55 -7.22
CA ALA A 97 -4.53 3.08 -6.57
C ALA A 97 -4.89 4.45 -7.13
N ALA A 98 -3.89 5.28 -7.38
CA ALA A 98 -4.14 6.61 -7.93
C ALA A 98 -4.79 6.55 -9.30
N ARG A 99 -4.40 5.57 -10.11
CA ARG A 99 -5.02 5.40 -11.44
C ARG A 99 -6.42 4.84 -11.35
N CYS A 100 -6.70 4.01 -10.35
CA CYS A 100 -8.02 3.39 -10.20
C CYS A 100 -9.02 4.30 -9.52
N ALA A 101 -8.55 5.11 -8.56
CA ALA A 101 -9.44 6.02 -7.85
C ALA A 101 -9.78 7.19 -8.75
N LYS A 102 -11.05 7.54 -8.77
CA LYS A 102 -11.51 8.65 -9.61
C LYS A 102 -11.50 9.96 -8.86
N LYS A 103 -11.11 9.92 -7.60
CA LYS A 103 -11.09 11.07 -6.73
C LYS A 103 -9.79 11.04 -5.95
N SER A 104 -9.75 11.83 -4.88
CA SER A 104 -8.59 11.87 -4.00
C SER A 104 -8.35 10.52 -3.36
N LEU A 105 -7.10 10.24 -3.08
CA LEU A 105 -6.74 9.14 -2.19
C LEU A 105 -6.59 9.70 -0.78
N TRP A 106 -6.91 8.88 0.21
CA TRP A 106 -6.75 9.31 1.60
C TRP A 106 -6.56 8.10 2.50
N LEU A 107 -5.95 8.36 3.65
CA LEU A 107 -5.67 7.29 4.59
C LEU A 107 -5.46 7.85 6.00
N GLU A 108 -5.49 6.94 6.97
CA GLU A 108 -5.05 7.21 8.33
C GLU A 108 -3.75 6.46 8.57
N VAL A 109 -2.80 7.09 9.22
CA VAL A 109 -1.52 6.44 9.54
C VAL A 109 -1.15 6.79 10.97
N ARG A 110 -0.56 5.84 11.70
CA ARG A 110 -0.12 6.10 13.07
C ARG A 110 0.89 7.25 13.06
N SER A 111 0.71 8.19 13.98
CA SER A 111 1.61 9.34 14.05
C SER A 111 3.05 8.93 14.34
N GLU A 112 3.25 7.79 14.97
CA GLU A 112 4.58 7.28 15.27
C GLU A 112 5.23 6.53 14.11
N ASN A 113 4.47 6.24 13.06
CA ASN A 113 5.01 5.52 11.91
C ASN A 113 5.70 6.49 10.97
N LYS A 114 6.89 6.94 11.35
CA LYS A 114 7.61 7.98 10.62
C LYS A 114 7.99 7.54 9.21
N GLY A 115 8.32 6.27 9.05
CA GLY A 115 8.70 5.76 7.73
C GLY A 115 7.55 5.81 6.75
N ALA A 116 6.37 5.38 7.19
CA ALA A 116 5.19 5.43 6.32
C ALA A 116 4.82 6.87 5.98
N ILE A 117 4.85 7.75 6.98
CA ILE A 117 4.51 9.15 6.75
C ILE A 117 5.47 9.76 5.72
N ALA A 118 6.77 9.48 5.84
CA ALA A 118 7.74 9.99 4.89
C ALA A 118 7.47 9.44 3.49
N PHE A 119 7.13 8.15 3.39
CA PHE A 119 6.79 7.55 2.10
C PHE A 119 5.60 8.25 1.47
N TYR A 120 4.53 8.42 2.23
CA TYR A 120 3.31 9.04 1.68
C TYR A 120 3.56 10.48 1.27
N LYS A 121 4.38 11.21 2.03
CA LYS A 121 4.74 12.57 1.63
C LYS A 121 5.51 12.57 0.31
N ARG A 122 6.41 11.61 0.12
CA ARG A 122 7.12 11.50 -1.16
C ARG A 122 6.17 11.20 -2.31
N MET A 123 5.08 10.49 -2.02
CA MET A 123 4.07 10.20 -3.05
C MET A 123 3.20 11.42 -3.35
N GLY A 124 3.33 12.49 -2.60
CA GLY A 124 2.56 13.70 -2.83
C GLY A 124 1.40 13.89 -1.88
N MET A 125 1.30 13.06 -0.85
CA MET A 125 0.22 13.23 0.13
C MET A 125 0.58 14.32 1.12
N GLU A 126 -0.44 14.99 1.64
CA GLU A 126 -0.32 16.03 2.64
C GLU A 126 -1.12 15.66 3.87
N VAL A 127 -0.64 16.10 5.02
CA VAL A 127 -1.38 15.89 6.26
C VAL A 127 -2.58 16.83 6.27
N ALA A 128 -3.78 16.24 6.38
CA ALA A 128 -5.02 17.00 6.40
C ALA A 128 -5.59 17.16 7.81
N GLY A 129 -5.14 16.35 8.75
CA GLY A 129 -5.63 16.45 10.11
C GLY A 129 -5.03 15.38 11.00
N ARG A 130 -5.43 15.43 12.27
CA ARG A 130 -4.99 14.46 13.27
C ARG A 130 -6.22 14.01 14.06
N ILE A 131 -6.32 12.71 14.28
CA ILE A 131 -7.40 12.14 15.08
C ILE A 131 -6.76 11.60 16.35
N GLN A 132 -7.09 12.22 17.47
CA GLN A 132 -6.48 11.89 18.74
C GLN A 132 -6.92 10.51 19.21
N SER A 133 -5.96 9.72 19.66
CA SER A 133 -6.18 8.39 20.22
C SER A 133 -6.95 7.45 19.29
N TYR A 134 -6.81 7.64 17.98
CA TYR A 134 -7.52 6.84 16.98
C TYR A 134 -7.22 5.36 17.14
N TYR A 135 -5.96 5.03 17.42
CA TYR A 135 -5.53 3.64 17.61
C TYR A 135 -5.50 3.22 19.08
N GLY A 136 -5.98 4.09 19.97
CA GLY A 136 -5.92 3.85 21.40
C GLY A 136 -4.62 4.34 22.01
N ASP A 137 -3.52 3.76 21.58
CA ASP A 137 -2.19 4.08 22.10
C ASP A 137 -1.47 5.13 21.26
N ASP A 138 -2.06 5.56 20.16
CA ASP A 138 -1.42 6.49 19.24
C ASP A 138 -2.48 7.24 18.47
N ASP A 139 -2.13 8.46 18.04
CA ASP A 139 -2.98 9.26 17.18
C ASP A 139 -2.85 8.82 15.74
N ALA A 140 -3.84 9.16 14.92
CA ALA A 140 -3.74 8.99 13.49
C ALA A 140 -3.51 10.35 12.84
N LEU A 141 -2.68 10.36 11.82
CA LEU A 141 -2.64 11.46 10.88
C LEU A 141 -3.50 11.09 9.69
N MET A 142 -4.36 12.00 9.26
CA MET A 142 -5.06 11.83 8.01
C MET A 142 -4.23 12.44 6.91
N MET A 143 -3.97 11.65 5.87
CA MET A 143 -3.19 12.13 4.72
C MET A 143 -4.04 12.03 3.47
N VAL A 144 -3.89 13.00 2.60
CA VAL A 144 -4.71 13.14 1.40
C VAL A 144 -3.83 13.39 0.19
N PHE A 145 -4.14 12.72 -0.90
CA PHE A 145 -3.55 12.96 -2.21
C PHE A 145 -4.69 13.37 -3.14
N ASP A 146 -4.61 14.60 -3.65
CA ASP A 146 -5.61 15.10 -4.58
C ASP A 146 -4.92 15.30 -5.92
N GLU A 147 -5.26 14.46 -6.87
CA GLU A 147 -4.60 14.46 -8.16
C GLU A 147 -4.69 15.82 -8.86
N GLY A 148 -5.84 16.46 -8.78
CA GLY A 148 -6.00 17.75 -9.41
C GLY A 148 -5.17 18.84 -8.76
N LYS A 149 -4.84 18.63 -7.49
CA LYS A 149 -4.07 19.60 -6.73
C LYS A 149 -2.57 19.40 -6.85
N ASN A 150 -2.14 18.14 -6.90
CA ASN A 150 -0.73 17.78 -6.77
C ASN A 150 -0.03 17.53 -8.07
N ILE A 151 -0.70 17.79 -9.13
CA ILE A 151 -0.03 17.69 -10.39
C ILE A 151 0.95 18.82 -10.45
N PRO A 152 2.03 18.75 -10.35
CA PRO A 152 2.85 19.74 -10.35
C PRO A 152 3.87 19.69 -11.38
N ALA A 153 3.19 19.68 -10.83
CA ALA A 153 3.64 19.93 -11.21
C ALA A 153 4.25 20.07 -11.23
N SER A 154 4.09 19.92 -10.90
CA SER A 154 4.42 20.03 -10.75
C SER A 154 4.91 19.97 -10.25
N ARG A 155 4.96 19.54 -9.85
CA ARG A 155 5.27 19.37 -9.44
C ARG A 155 5.75 19.44 -9.77
N HIS A 156 5.84 19.46 -10.21
CA HIS A 156 5.88 19.51 -10.79
C HIS A 156 6.08 20.07 -10.95
N GLY A 157 6.18 20.22 -10.89
CA GLY A 157 6.09 20.67 -11.20
C GLY A 157 6.29 21.13 -10.91
N ARG A 158 6.47 21.18 -10.76
CA ARG A 158 6.32 21.46 -10.62
C ARG A 158 6.35 21.55 -10.57
N PRO A 159 6.70 21.44 -10.59
CA PRO A 159 6.52 21.36 -10.68
C PRO A 159 6.56 21.35 -10.77
#